data_975422737d57d11b5a1a698d59b4a5f8
#
_entry.id   975422737d57d11b5a1a698d59b4a5f8
#
_cell.length_a   1.000
_cell.length_b   1.000
_cell.length_c   1.000
_cell.angle_alpha   90.00
_cell.angle_beta   90.00
_cell.angle_gamma   90.00
#
_symmetry.space_group_name_H-M   'P 1'
#
loop_
_entity.id
_entity.type
_entity.pdbx_description
1 polymer ?
#
loop_
_entity_poly.entity_id
_entity_poly.type
_entity_poly.pdbx_seq_one_letter_code
_entity_poly.pdbx_strand_id
1 'polypeptide(L)'
;MEKREQLYEGKAKKVYATDNPELLIVSYKDDATAFNGLKKGTISGKGVINNQMSNMLMQKLEESGVPTHFVEELSERETVVKRVSIVPLEVIVRNIAAGSFSKRYGVPEGKIFEKPTVEFSYKNDDLGDPLINDYHAMAIDVATETEIETIKEYVIFGLLFYMLSTLSSWGSI
;
A
#
# COMPACT_ATOMS: atom_id res chain seq x y z
N MET A 1 -12.85 -14.71 -17.53
CA MET A 1 -12.20 -15.13 -16.26
C MET A 1 -13.29 -15.51 -15.28
N GLU A 2 -13.21 -16.69 -14.70
CA GLU A 2 -14.22 -17.20 -13.77
C GLU A 2 -13.72 -17.01 -12.33
N LYS A 3 -14.56 -16.35 -11.49
CA LYS A 3 -14.31 -16.21 -10.06
C LYS A 3 -14.60 -17.52 -9.36
N ARG A 4 -13.64 -18.01 -8.53
CA ARG A 4 -13.72 -19.27 -7.81
C ARG A 4 -13.80 -19.06 -6.30
N GLU A 5 -13.25 -19.99 -5.52
CA GLU A 5 -13.32 -19.98 -4.06
C GLU A 5 -12.62 -18.75 -3.44
N GLN A 6 -13.13 -18.31 -2.29
CA GLN A 6 -12.52 -17.25 -1.51
C GLN A 6 -11.28 -17.78 -0.80
N LEU A 7 -10.14 -17.15 -1.07
CA LEU A 7 -8.84 -17.51 -0.46
C LEU A 7 -8.56 -16.74 0.83
N TYR A 8 -9.01 -15.47 0.89
CA TYR A 8 -8.71 -14.57 2.01
C TYR A 8 -9.81 -13.54 2.20
N GLU A 9 -10.01 -13.12 3.46
CA GLU A 9 -10.83 -11.96 3.81
C GLU A 9 -10.12 -11.12 4.87
N GLY A 10 -9.88 -9.84 4.54
CA GLY A 10 -9.35 -8.84 5.44
C GLY A 10 -10.38 -7.78 5.83
N LYS A 11 -9.90 -6.73 6.49
CA LYS A 11 -10.73 -5.60 6.94
C LYS A 11 -11.42 -4.86 5.78
N ALA A 12 -10.74 -4.70 4.63
CA ALA A 12 -11.20 -3.86 3.52
C ALA A 12 -11.53 -4.64 2.25
N LYS A 13 -11.09 -5.88 2.10
CA LYS A 13 -11.19 -6.64 0.85
C LYS A 13 -11.29 -8.15 1.07
N LYS A 14 -11.83 -8.83 0.07
CA LYS A 14 -11.79 -10.28 -0.11
C LYS A 14 -10.95 -10.61 -1.33
N VAL A 15 -10.28 -11.75 -1.31
CA VAL A 15 -9.46 -12.25 -2.42
C VAL A 15 -9.98 -13.60 -2.85
N TYR A 16 -10.16 -13.77 -4.14
CA TYR A 16 -10.70 -14.99 -4.75
C TYR A 16 -9.72 -15.58 -5.74
N ALA A 17 -9.68 -16.91 -5.80
CA ALA A 17 -9.06 -17.64 -6.89
C ALA A 17 -9.80 -17.40 -8.21
N THR A 18 -9.11 -17.66 -9.33
CA THR A 18 -9.69 -17.66 -10.67
C THR A 18 -9.41 -18.99 -11.38
N ASP A 19 -9.92 -19.12 -12.59
CA ASP A 19 -9.59 -20.23 -13.51
C ASP A 19 -8.12 -20.18 -13.99
N ASN A 20 -7.44 -19.05 -13.82
CA ASN A 20 -6.00 -18.90 -14.04
C ASN A 20 -5.26 -18.84 -12.69
N PRO A 21 -4.37 -19.80 -12.36
CA PRO A 21 -3.68 -19.86 -11.07
C PRO A 21 -2.74 -18.65 -10.80
N GLU A 22 -2.32 -17.93 -11.85
CA GLU A 22 -1.45 -16.74 -11.75
C GLU A 22 -2.24 -15.47 -11.45
N LEU A 23 -3.57 -15.52 -11.48
CA LEU A 23 -4.43 -14.34 -11.32
C LEU A 23 -5.40 -14.54 -10.15
N LEU A 24 -5.70 -13.42 -9.49
CA LEU A 24 -6.67 -13.34 -8.40
C LEU A 24 -7.68 -12.24 -8.68
N ILE A 25 -8.87 -12.34 -8.06
CA ILE A 25 -9.84 -11.25 -8.02
C ILE A 25 -9.86 -10.67 -6.61
N VAL A 26 -9.63 -9.36 -6.51
CA VAL A 26 -9.79 -8.58 -5.29
C VAL A 26 -11.15 -7.90 -5.32
N SER A 27 -11.98 -8.14 -4.30
CA SER A 27 -13.31 -7.52 -4.14
C SER A 27 -13.31 -6.64 -2.90
N TYR A 28 -13.57 -5.34 -3.06
CA TYR A 28 -13.50 -4.36 -1.97
C TYR A 28 -14.81 -4.26 -1.20
N LYS A 29 -14.68 -4.16 0.13
CA LYS A 29 -15.79 -4.12 1.09
C LYS A 29 -16.09 -2.69 1.53
N ASP A 30 -17.31 -2.46 1.96
CA ASP A 30 -17.74 -1.22 2.60
C ASP A 30 -17.47 -1.21 4.12
N ASP A 31 -16.91 -2.29 4.65
CA ASP A 31 -16.60 -2.42 6.07
C ASP A 31 -15.57 -1.38 6.50
N ALA A 32 -15.82 -0.77 7.64
CA ALA A 32 -14.91 0.15 8.32
C ALA A 32 -14.66 -0.34 9.74
N THR A 33 -13.41 -0.30 10.16
CA THR A 33 -13.01 -0.64 11.53
C THR A 33 -12.17 0.48 12.11
N ALA A 34 -12.32 0.74 13.41
CA ALA A 34 -11.49 1.66 14.15
C ALA A 34 -11.08 1.04 15.49
N PHE A 35 -10.02 1.60 16.12
CA PHE A 35 -9.48 1.15 17.42
C PHE A 35 -9.17 -0.36 17.43
N ASN A 36 -8.32 -0.82 16.51
CA ASN A 36 -7.93 -2.23 16.36
C ASN A 36 -9.13 -3.20 16.24
N GLY A 37 -10.18 -2.76 15.52
CA GLY A 37 -11.38 -3.57 15.28
C GLY A 37 -12.43 -3.56 16.40
N LEU A 38 -12.24 -2.78 17.46
CA LEU A 38 -13.23 -2.61 18.54
C LEU A 38 -14.50 -1.90 18.06
N LYS A 39 -14.37 -0.99 17.09
CA LYS A 39 -15.52 -0.36 16.42
C LYS A 39 -15.61 -0.90 15.00
N LYS A 40 -16.79 -1.40 14.65
CA LYS A 40 -17.13 -1.89 13.31
C LYS A 40 -18.33 -1.13 12.79
N GLY A 41 -18.32 -0.82 11.50
CA GLY A 41 -19.41 -0.15 10.81
C GLY A 41 -19.31 -0.36 9.31
N THR A 42 -20.27 0.18 8.57
CA THR A 42 -20.30 0.14 7.12
C THR A 42 -20.37 1.57 6.59
N ILE A 43 -19.54 1.90 5.61
CA ILE A 43 -19.57 3.18 4.91
C ILE A 43 -19.94 2.87 3.47
N SER A 44 -21.17 3.18 3.08
CA SER A 44 -21.67 2.92 1.72
C SER A 44 -20.78 3.58 0.66
N GLY A 45 -20.40 2.80 -0.36
CA GLY A 45 -19.55 3.25 -1.45
C GLY A 45 -18.04 3.24 -1.15
N LYS A 46 -17.61 2.96 0.09
CA LYS A 46 -16.18 2.91 0.44
C LYS A 46 -15.41 1.91 -0.42
N GLY A 47 -15.98 0.73 -0.66
CA GLY A 47 -15.36 -0.31 -1.49
C GLY A 47 -15.18 0.15 -2.94
N VAL A 48 -16.16 0.84 -3.52
CA VAL A 48 -16.06 1.43 -4.87
C VAL A 48 -14.91 2.43 -4.93
N ILE A 49 -14.88 3.38 -4.02
CA ILE A 49 -13.82 4.41 -3.98
C ILE A 49 -12.45 3.76 -3.79
N ASN A 50 -12.32 2.79 -2.89
CA ASN A 50 -11.06 2.10 -2.65
C ASN A 50 -10.57 1.35 -3.90
N ASN A 51 -11.47 0.67 -4.62
CA ASN A 51 -11.13 -0.03 -5.86
C ASN A 51 -10.64 0.95 -6.92
N GLN A 52 -11.41 1.99 -7.21
CA GLN A 52 -11.11 2.99 -8.23
C GLN A 52 -9.80 3.75 -7.93
N MET A 53 -9.60 4.19 -6.68
CA MET A 53 -8.36 4.86 -6.27
C MET A 53 -7.15 3.94 -6.42
N SER A 54 -7.25 2.68 -5.97
CA SER A 54 -6.15 1.73 -6.09
C SER A 54 -5.80 1.49 -7.55
N ASN A 55 -6.78 1.25 -8.41
CA ASN A 55 -6.57 1.02 -9.84
C ASN A 55 -5.93 2.24 -10.52
N MET A 56 -6.44 3.43 -10.24
CA MET A 56 -5.88 4.68 -10.78
C MET A 56 -4.42 4.89 -10.36
N LEU A 57 -4.10 4.66 -9.09
CA LEU A 57 -2.73 4.84 -8.58
C LEU A 57 -1.78 3.78 -9.15
N MET A 58 -2.20 2.52 -9.26
CA MET A 58 -1.39 1.46 -9.85
C MET A 58 -1.11 1.71 -11.33
N GLN A 59 -2.10 2.13 -12.10
CA GLN A 59 -1.90 2.49 -13.51
C GLN A 59 -0.92 3.66 -13.66
N LYS A 60 -1.02 4.69 -12.82
CA LYS A 60 -0.05 5.80 -12.82
C LYS A 60 1.37 5.36 -12.48
N LEU A 61 1.54 4.42 -11.56
CA LEU A 61 2.84 3.85 -11.25
C LEU A 61 3.40 3.07 -12.45
N GLU A 62 2.57 2.27 -13.14
CA GLU A 62 2.98 1.53 -14.34
C GLU A 62 3.36 2.45 -15.51
N GLU A 63 2.60 3.53 -15.73
CA GLU A 63 2.95 4.59 -16.68
C GLU A 63 4.32 5.21 -16.39
N SER A 64 4.75 5.19 -15.13
CA SER A 64 6.05 5.71 -14.68
C SER A 64 7.15 4.66 -14.65
N GLY A 65 6.87 3.42 -15.08
CA GLY A 65 7.84 2.32 -15.12
C GLY A 65 7.95 1.52 -13.82
N VAL A 66 7.09 1.77 -12.81
CA VAL A 66 7.02 0.95 -11.60
C VAL A 66 6.03 -0.19 -11.81
N PRO A 67 6.47 -1.45 -11.83
CA PRO A 67 5.57 -2.59 -12.02
C PRO A 67 4.63 -2.75 -10.84
N THR A 68 3.35 -3.04 -11.12
CA THR A 68 2.35 -3.36 -10.11
C THR A 68 1.74 -4.73 -10.33
N HIS A 69 0.88 -5.15 -9.42
CA HIS A 69 0.10 -6.39 -9.58
C HIS A 69 -1.25 -6.17 -10.29
N PHE A 70 -1.58 -4.94 -10.67
CA PHE A 70 -2.81 -4.63 -11.41
C PHE A 70 -2.82 -5.32 -12.78
N VAL A 71 -4.00 -5.81 -13.19
CA VAL A 71 -4.23 -6.38 -14.53
C VAL A 71 -5.38 -5.65 -15.20
N GLU A 72 -6.58 -5.73 -14.63
CA GLU A 72 -7.77 -5.05 -15.19
C GLU A 72 -8.86 -4.84 -14.13
N GLU A 73 -9.69 -3.83 -14.32
CA GLU A 73 -10.89 -3.60 -13.53
C GLU A 73 -12.05 -4.44 -14.09
N LEU A 74 -12.66 -5.29 -13.26
CA LEU A 74 -13.81 -6.09 -13.63
C LEU A 74 -15.14 -5.40 -13.37
N SER A 75 -15.20 -4.61 -12.31
CA SER A 75 -16.38 -3.87 -11.90
C SER A 75 -15.99 -2.72 -10.97
N GLU A 76 -16.94 -1.90 -10.58
CA GLU A 76 -16.72 -0.81 -9.62
C GLU A 76 -16.05 -1.25 -8.32
N ARG A 77 -16.14 -2.54 -7.96
CA ARG A 77 -15.63 -3.09 -6.68
C ARG A 77 -14.60 -4.19 -6.86
N GLU A 78 -14.36 -4.67 -8.06
CA GLU A 78 -13.53 -5.84 -8.30
C GLU A 78 -12.45 -5.57 -9.34
N THR A 79 -11.25 -6.03 -9.03
CA THR A 79 -10.06 -5.90 -9.88
C THR A 79 -9.36 -7.24 -9.98
N VAL A 80 -8.92 -7.59 -11.19
CA VAL A 80 -7.98 -8.69 -11.44
C VAL A 80 -6.59 -8.22 -11.12
N VAL A 81 -5.88 -9.02 -10.36
CA VAL A 81 -4.48 -8.78 -9.99
C VAL A 81 -3.63 -10.01 -10.23
N LYS A 82 -2.33 -9.81 -10.46
CA LYS A 82 -1.36 -10.90 -10.48
C LYS A 82 -1.29 -11.54 -9.07
N ARG A 83 -1.12 -12.86 -9.01
CA ARG A 83 -0.79 -13.54 -7.76
C ARG A 83 0.65 -13.22 -7.41
N VAL A 84 0.85 -12.58 -6.27
CA VAL A 84 2.16 -12.19 -5.75
C VAL A 84 2.35 -12.67 -4.32
N SER A 85 3.61 -12.86 -3.92
CA SER A 85 3.98 -13.01 -2.52
C SER A 85 4.20 -11.64 -1.91
N ILE A 86 3.67 -11.42 -0.71
CA ILE A 86 3.80 -10.14 -0.01
C ILE A 86 5.03 -10.21 0.90
N VAL A 87 5.95 -9.25 0.74
CA VAL A 87 6.98 -8.99 1.74
C VAL A 87 6.28 -8.38 2.97
N PRO A 88 6.35 -8.99 4.17
CA PRO A 88 5.55 -8.54 5.31
C PRO A 88 6.13 -7.27 5.97
N LEU A 89 6.34 -6.24 5.16
CA LEU A 89 6.79 -4.92 5.56
C LEU A 89 5.75 -3.85 5.23
N GLU A 90 5.44 -3.00 6.19
CA GLU A 90 4.83 -1.70 5.92
C GLU A 90 5.95 -0.71 5.64
N VAL A 91 5.90 -0.07 4.48
CA VAL A 91 6.90 0.92 4.05
C VAL A 91 6.31 2.30 4.20
N ILE A 92 6.94 3.14 5.03
CA ILE A 92 6.44 4.46 5.39
C ILE A 92 7.41 5.52 4.87
N VAL A 93 6.94 6.34 3.92
CA VAL A 93 7.71 7.47 3.39
C VAL A 93 7.12 8.78 3.90
N ARG A 94 7.97 9.68 4.38
CA ARG A 94 7.54 10.99 4.89
C ARG A 94 8.41 12.11 4.33
N ASN A 95 7.75 13.14 3.84
CA ASN A 95 8.36 14.42 3.47
C ASN A 95 8.22 15.47 4.57
N ILE A 96 7.23 15.26 5.46
CA ILE A 96 6.85 16.22 6.51
C ILE A 96 6.67 15.46 7.82
N ALA A 97 7.17 16.01 8.91
CA ALA A 97 6.94 15.46 10.24
C ALA A 97 5.46 15.56 10.62
N ALA A 98 4.85 14.44 10.96
CA ALA A 98 3.46 14.39 11.43
C ALA A 98 3.19 13.16 12.28
N GLY A 99 2.17 13.22 13.12
CA GLY A 99 1.58 12.10 13.85
C GLY A 99 2.60 11.32 14.69
N SER A 100 2.71 10.01 14.46
CA SER A 100 3.60 9.12 15.23
C SER A 100 5.08 9.47 15.12
N PHE A 101 5.53 10.00 13.99
CA PHE A 101 6.91 10.46 13.80
C PHE A 101 7.24 11.62 14.74
N SER A 102 6.40 12.66 14.72
CA SER A 102 6.59 13.84 15.58
C SER A 102 6.59 13.47 17.06
N LYS A 103 5.69 12.60 17.48
CA LYS A 103 5.62 12.13 18.87
C LYS A 103 6.83 11.31 19.28
N ARG A 104 7.31 10.42 18.43
CA ARG A 104 8.41 9.50 18.70
C ARG A 104 9.76 10.18 18.78
N TYR A 105 9.98 11.17 17.93
CA TYR A 105 11.29 11.86 17.83
C TYR A 105 11.29 13.27 18.41
N GLY A 106 10.19 13.75 18.99
CA GLY A 106 10.08 15.08 19.56
C GLY A 106 10.23 16.21 18.54
N VAL A 107 9.88 15.95 17.27
CA VAL A 107 10.00 16.91 16.18
C VAL A 107 8.66 17.63 16.01
N PRO A 108 8.66 18.99 15.86
CA PRO A 108 7.43 19.74 15.62
C PRO A 108 6.70 19.23 14.36
N GLU A 109 5.37 19.10 14.45
CA GLU A 109 4.53 18.81 13.28
C GLU A 109 4.67 19.91 12.22
N GLY A 110 4.64 19.50 10.95
CA GLY A 110 4.80 20.43 9.83
C GLY A 110 6.25 20.70 9.43
N LYS A 111 7.25 20.21 10.15
CA LYS A 111 8.66 20.33 9.71
C LYS A 111 8.86 19.58 8.41
N ILE A 112 9.26 20.31 7.36
CA ILE A 112 9.61 19.73 6.04
C ILE A 112 11.03 19.14 6.11
N PHE A 113 11.22 17.97 5.56
CA PHE A 113 12.52 17.30 5.47
C PHE A 113 13.23 17.68 4.18
N GLU A 114 14.55 17.87 4.23
CA GLU A 114 15.38 18.07 3.03
C GLU A 114 15.40 16.84 2.11
N LYS A 115 15.29 15.65 2.71
CA LYS A 115 15.16 14.36 2.02
C LYS A 115 14.03 13.57 2.67
N PRO A 116 13.25 12.81 1.87
CA PRO A 116 12.25 11.92 2.43
C PRO A 116 12.88 10.92 3.41
N THR A 117 12.17 10.60 4.48
CA THR A 117 12.54 9.47 5.35
C THR A 117 11.87 8.21 4.84
N VAL A 118 12.53 7.07 4.95
CA VAL A 118 11.97 5.75 4.71
C VAL A 118 12.08 4.95 6.00
N GLU A 119 10.95 4.48 6.50
CA GLU A 119 10.85 3.64 7.70
C GLU A 119 10.19 2.31 7.31
N PHE A 120 10.55 1.25 8.01
CA PHE A 120 9.89 -0.05 7.90
C PHE A 120 9.18 -0.41 9.20
N SER A 121 8.03 -1.07 9.08
CA SER A 121 7.35 -1.72 10.18
C SER A 121 7.10 -3.18 9.80
N TYR A 122 7.50 -4.11 10.65
CA TYR A 122 7.23 -5.53 10.43
C TYR A 122 5.75 -5.82 10.65
N LYS A 123 5.07 -6.30 9.60
CA LYS A 123 3.65 -6.63 9.64
C LYS A 123 3.41 -7.93 10.40
N ASN A 124 3.30 -7.80 11.70
CA ASN A 124 3.02 -8.89 12.62
C ASN A 124 2.13 -8.38 13.76
N ASP A 125 0.84 -8.66 13.67
CA ASP A 125 -0.18 -8.19 14.63
C ASP A 125 0.12 -8.66 16.06
N ASP A 126 0.70 -9.85 16.25
CA ASP A 126 1.04 -10.39 17.57
C ASP A 126 2.19 -9.61 18.25
N LEU A 127 3.05 -9.01 17.45
CA LEU A 127 4.16 -8.16 17.92
C LEU A 127 3.79 -6.67 17.91
N GLY A 128 2.58 -6.30 17.50
CA GLY A 128 2.13 -4.92 17.42
C GLY A 128 2.80 -4.10 16.32
N ASP A 129 3.15 -4.73 15.21
CA ASP A 129 3.77 -4.12 14.03
C ASP A 129 5.02 -3.25 14.39
N PRO A 130 6.08 -3.81 14.98
CA PRO A 130 7.22 -3.04 15.47
C PRO A 130 7.96 -2.34 14.32
N LEU A 131 8.46 -1.12 14.59
CA LEU A 131 9.40 -0.46 13.69
C LEU A 131 10.72 -1.21 13.66
N ILE A 132 11.23 -1.44 12.48
CA ILE A 132 12.50 -2.11 12.22
C ILE A 132 13.31 -1.33 11.19
N ASN A 133 14.59 -1.60 11.10
CA ASN A 133 15.46 -1.13 10.03
C ASN A 133 15.81 -2.27 9.06
N ASP A 134 16.58 -1.94 8.03
CA ASP A 134 17.02 -2.87 6.99
C ASP A 134 17.72 -4.11 7.56
N TYR A 135 18.66 -3.89 8.48
CA TYR A 135 19.43 -4.97 9.10
C TYR A 135 18.54 -5.88 9.95
N HIS A 136 17.54 -5.31 10.63
CA HIS A 136 16.57 -6.12 11.36
C HIS A 136 15.73 -6.96 10.41
N ALA A 137 15.24 -6.40 9.30
CA ALA A 137 14.43 -7.11 8.31
C ALA A 137 15.19 -8.32 7.73
N MET A 138 16.49 -8.15 7.43
CA MET A 138 17.36 -9.23 6.95
C MET A 138 17.64 -10.26 8.07
N ALA A 139 17.95 -9.80 9.27
CA ALA A 139 18.34 -10.68 10.38
C ALA A 139 17.22 -11.62 10.87
N ILE A 140 15.96 -11.23 10.64
CA ILE A 140 14.78 -12.04 10.98
C ILE A 140 14.12 -12.67 9.74
N ASP A 141 14.82 -12.71 8.61
CA ASP A 141 14.39 -13.33 7.35
C ASP A 141 13.04 -12.81 6.80
N VAL A 142 12.73 -11.54 7.05
CA VAL A 142 11.49 -10.88 6.58
C VAL A 142 11.64 -10.38 5.15
N ALA A 143 12.85 -9.90 4.81
CA ALA A 143 13.18 -9.47 3.45
C ALA A 143 14.67 -9.66 3.17
N THR A 144 15.00 -9.92 1.92
CA THR A 144 16.38 -9.94 1.41
C THR A 144 16.89 -8.52 1.17
N GLU A 145 18.22 -8.36 1.09
CA GLU A 145 18.86 -7.08 0.75
C GLU A 145 18.34 -6.53 -0.59
N THR A 146 18.24 -7.38 -1.61
CA THR A 146 17.73 -7.00 -2.94
C THR A 146 16.28 -6.53 -2.89
N GLU A 147 15.42 -7.19 -2.12
CA GLU A 147 14.03 -6.75 -1.94
C GLU A 147 13.96 -5.38 -1.26
N ILE A 148 14.75 -5.16 -0.21
CA ILE A 148 14.82 -3.88 0.51
C ILE A 148 15.28 -2.74 -0.41
N GLU A 149 16.33 -2.96 -1.20
CA GLU A 149 16.84 -1.98 -2.16
C GLU A 149 15.79 -1.65 -3.22
N THR A 150 15.15 -2.68 -3.80
CA THR A 150 14.06 -2.51 -4.79
C THR A 150 12.88 -1.75 -4.20
N ILE A 151 12.46 -2.07 -2.99
CA ILE A 151 11.38 -1.36 -2.28
C ILE A 151 11.73 0.12 -2.11
N LYS A 152 12.95 0.42 -1.64
CA LYS A 152 13.40 1.81 -1.46
C LYS A 152 13.42 2.59 -2.76
N GLU A 153 13.89 1.98 -3.83
CA GLU A 153 13.91 2.59 -5.16
C GLU A 153 12.49 2.94 -5.61
N TYR A 154 11.57 1.99 -5.56
CA TYR A 154 10.20 2.19 -6.03
C TYR A 154 9.41 3.20 -5.19
N VAL A 155 9.55 3.21 -3.87
CA VAL A 155 8.79 4.15 -3.03
C VAL A 155 9.30 5.58 -3.16
N ILE A 156 10.61 5.78 -3.34
CA ILE A 156 11.20 7.11 -3.56
C ILE A 156 10.83 7.60 -4.96
N PHE A 157 10.94 6.74 -5.97
CA PHE A 157 10.59 7.08 -7.35
C PHE A 157 9.09 7.42 -7.49
N GLY A 158 8.21 6.59 -6.94
CA GLY A 158 6.77 6.83 -6.94
C GLY A 158 6.37 8.13 -6.23
N LEU A 159 7.05 8.48 -5.14
CA LEU A 159 6.85 9.73 -4.44
C LEU A 159 7.27 10.94 -5.27
N LEU A 160 8.44 10.89 -5.89
CA LEU A 160 8.96 11.95 -6.78
C LEU A 160 8.04 12.17 -7.97
N PHE A 161 7.56 11.10 -8.59
CA PHE A 161 6.63 11.18 -9.73
C PHE A 161 5.30 11.84 -9.31
N TYR A 162 4.73 11.47 -8.18
CA TYR A 162 3.51 12.09 -7.66
C TYR A 162 3.70 13.59 -7.41
N MET A 163 4.82 14.01 -6.82
CA MET A 163 5.13 15.43 -6.60
C MET A 163 5.27 16.20 -7.92
N LEU A 164 5.94 15.63 -8.93
CA LEU A 164 6.12 16.27 -10.24
C LEU A 164 4.81 16.37 -11.02
N SER A 165 3.97 15.35 -10.99
CA SER A 165 2.66 15.36 -11.67
C SER A 165 1.68 16.36 -11.06
N THR A 166 1.74 16.59 -9.76
CA THR A 166 0.94 17.63 -9.10
C THR A 166 1.43 19.05 -9.40
N LEU A 167 2.74 19.26 -9.51
CA LEU A 167 3.30 20.56 -9.88
C LEU A 167 2.98 20.95 -11.33
N SER A 168 2.98 20.01 -12.27
CA SER A 168 2.64 20.28 -13.68
C SER A 168 1.16 20.64 -13.87
N SER A 169 0.27 20.12 -13.05
CA SER A 169 -1.16 20.45 -13.10
C SER A 169 -1.50 21.85 -12.52
N TRP A 170 -0.60 22.45 -11.72
CA TRP A 170 -0.77 23.80 -11.15
C TRP A 170 -0.13 24.91 -12.01
N GLY A 171 0.71 24.55 -12.98
CA GLY A 171 1.36 25.51 -13.89
C GLY A 171 0.55 25.91 -15.12
N SER A 172 -0.73 25.47 -15.23
CA SER A 172 -1.61 25.70 -16.39
C SER A 172 -2.87 26.50 -16.03
N ILE A 173 -2.80 27.39 -14.99
CA ILE A 173 -3.85 28.39 -14.69
C ILE A 173 -3.27 29.77 -14.86
#